data_917cc8207632052441d5d93b62efeede
#
_entry.id   917cc8207632052441d5d93b62efeede
#
_cell.length_a   1.000
_cell.length_b   1.000
_cell.length_c   1.000
_cell.angle_alpha   90.00
_cell.angle_beta   90.00
_cell.angle_gamma   90.00
#
_symmetry.space_group_name_H-M   'P 1'
#
loop_
_entity.id
_entity.type
_entity.pdbx_description
1 polymer ?
#
loop_
_entity_poly.entity_id
_entity_poly.type
_entity_poly.pdbx_seq_one_letter_code
_entity_poly.pdbx_strand_id
1 'polypeptide(L)'
;MEKIGLIAGNGSFPLAFARAAKQKGLTVIAVAHEGETLPELAQWVDSISWVKVGQLGKLIKVFKDHGVHDVLMAGGIKKTRLFDGALPDLRGMAFLARMIHKKDDSLLRAVAAELESEGITVRESTLYLDNLLAASGILTKRKPSKEEKLDIEFGWQMAKEIGKLDIGQTLVVKDQAVLAVEAIEGTDEADRKSVV
;
A
#
# COMPACT_ATOMS: atom_id res chain seq x y z
N MET A 1 -0.66 20.75 17.82
CA MET A 1 0.09 20.13 16.72
C MET A 1 -0.87 19.36 15.85
N GLU A 2 -0.70 19.44 14.55
CA GLU A 2 -1.49 18.66 13.60
C GLU A 2 -1.20 17.18 13.77
N LYS A 3 -2.25 16.35 13.77
CA LYS A 3 -2.13 14.91 13.93
C LYS A 3 -2.33 14.20 12.61
N ILE A 4 -1.52 13.17 12.36
CA ILE A 4 -1.67 12.30 11.21
C ILE A 4 -1.66 10.83 11.66
N GLY A 5 -2.58 10.04 11.13
CA GLY A 5 -2.63 8.61 11.36
C GLY A 5 -1.79 7.85 10.34
N LEU A 6 -1.13 6.80 10.79
CA LEU A 6 -0.38 5.89 9.94
C LEU A 6 -0.92 4.47 10.11
N ILE A 7 -1.50 3.92 9.05
CA ILE A 7 -1.80 2.48 8.97
C ILE A 7 -0.57 1.81 8.37
N ALA A 8 0.19 1.13 9.21
CA ALA A 8 1.49 0.61 8.85
C ALA A 8 1.44 -0.88 8.50
N GLY A 9 1.84 -1.22 7.29
CA GLY A 9 2.14 -2.57 6.84
C GLY A 9 3.64 -2.90 6.92
N ASN A 10 4.09 -3.82 6.08
CA ASN A 10 5.47 -4.26 6.00
C ASN A 10 6.37 -3.31 5.18
N GLY A 11 7.66 -3.60 5.20
CA GLY A 11 8.68 -2.86 4.45
C GLY A 11 9.13 -1.56 5.13
N SER A 12 9.96 -0.81 4.43
CA SER A 12 10.59 0.43 4.93
C SER A 12 9.74 1.69 4.71
N PHE A 13 8.69 1.61 3.91
CA PHE A 13 7.87 2.76 3.55
C PHE A 13 7.16 3.41 4.75
N PRO A 14 6.58 2.68 5.72
CA PRO A 14 6.06 3.26 6.96
C PRO A 14 7.09 4.07 7.75
N LEU A 15 8.35 3.58 7.80
CA LEU A 15 9.45 4.29 8.46
C LEU A 15 9.81 5.60 7.75
N ALA A 16 9.87 5.57 6.41
CA ALA A 16 10.16 6.75 5.61
C ALA A 16 9.10 7.84 5.83
N PHE A 17 7.82 7.45 5.82
CA PHE A 17 6.73 8.37 6.11
C PHE A 17 6.81 8.95 7.53
N ALA A 18 6.97 8.10 8.55
CA ALA A 18 7.01 8.54 9.94
C ALA A 18 8.13 9.57 10.17
N ARG A 19 9.32 9.33 9.60
CA ARG A 19 10.44 10.27 9.64
C ARG A 19 10.11 11.61 8.99
N ALA A 20 9.53 11.58 7.79
CA ALA A 20 9.17 12.80 7.05
C ALA A 20 8.09 13.60 7.79
N ALA A 21 7.06 12.95 8.33
CA ALA A 21 6.03 13.58 9.12
C ALA A 21 6.59 14.24 10.40
N LYS A 22 7.50 13.55 11.09
CA LYS A 22 8.18 14.11 12.28
C LYS A 22 9.04 15.32 11.93
N GLN A 23 9.76 15.30 10.79
CA GLN A 23 10.54 16.46 10.32
C GLN A 23 9.65 17.69 10.05
N LYS A 24 8.39 17.48 9.68
CA LYS A 24 7.39 18.55 9.50
C LYS A 24 6.69 18.96 10.81
N GLY A 25 7.07 18.38 11.95
CA GLY A 25 6.50 18.71 13.26
C GLY A 25 5.11 18.12 13.52
N LEU A 26 4.72 17.09 12.78
CA LEU A 26 3.43 16.42 12.95
C LEU A 26 3.48 15.43 14.13
N THR A 27 2.33 15.24 14.78
CA THR A 27 2.12 14.16 15.73
C THR A 27 1.64 12.92 14.98
N VAL A 28 2.43 11.86 14.99
CA VAL A 28 2.14 10.61 14.26
C VAL A 28 1.55 9.57 15.19
N ILE A 29 0.32 9.16 14.91
CA ILE A 29 -0.38 8.07 15.61
C ILE A 29 -0.40 6.85 14.67
N ALA A 30 0.33 5.79 15.02
CA ALA A 30 0.44 4.62 14.19
C ALA A 30 -0.43 3.45 14.68
N VAL A 31 -1.07 2.78 13.74
CA VAL A 31 -1.62 1.44 13.90
C VAL A 31 -0.77 0.48 13.09
N ALA A 32 -0.05 -0.38 13.80
CA ALA A 32 0.89 -1.34 13.24
C ALA A 32 0.29 -2.75 13.23
N HIS A 33 0.62 -3.53 12.20
CA HIS A 33 0.14 -4.90 12.08
C HIS A 33 1.15 -5.90 12.61
N GLU A 34 0.72 -6.73 13.58
CA GLU A 34 1.54 -7.78 14.19
C GLU A 34 2.10 -8.73 13.13
N GLY A 35 3.41 -8.94 13.15
CA GLY A 35 4.13 -9.81 12.21
C GLY A 35 4.32 -9.25 10.78
N GLU A 36 3.86 -8.02 10.52
CA GLU A 36 4.07 -7.32 9.25
C GLU A 36 4.93 -6.06 9.45
N THR A 37 4.51 -5.17 10.35
CA THR A 37 5.18 -3.89 10.57
C THR A 37 6.50 -4.08 11.31
N LEU A 38 7.54 -3.37 10.87
CA LEU A 38 8.84 -3.37 11.52
C LEU A 38 8.75 -2.73 12.91
N PRO A 39 9.24 -3.40 13.98
CA PRO A 39 9.18 -2.87 15.36
C PRO A 39 9.88 -1.50 15.54
N GLU A 40 10.86 -1.21 14.70
CA GLU A 40 11.61 0.05 14.69
C GLU A 40 10.72 1.27 14.44
N LEU A 41 9.52 1.07 13.88
CA LEU A 41 8.55 2.15 13.68
C LEU A 41 8.21 2.86 14.99
N ALA A 42 8.21 2.15 16.12
CA ALA A 42 7.91 2.71 17.43
C ALA A 42 8.86 3.87 17.84
N GLN A 43 10.06 3.93 17.28
CA GLN A 43 11.02 5.01 17.54
C GLN A 43 10.70 6.32 16.80
N TRP A 44 9.81 6.26 15.80
CA TRP A 44 9.54 7.37 14.88
C TRP A 44 8.11 7.92 14.96
N VAL A 45 7.30 7.40 15.88
CA VAL A 45 5.91 7.80 16.06
C VAL A 45 5.65 8.24 17.50
N ASP A 46 4.62 9.04 17.71
CA ASP A 46 4.27 9.53 19.05
C ASP A 46 3.41 8.53 19.83
N SER A 47 2.65 7.72 19.10
CA SER A 47 1.87 6.60 19.65
C SER A 47 1.82 5.47 18.65
N ILE A 48 1.91 4.23 19.14
CA ILE A 48 1.79 3.03 18.33
C ILE A 48 0.85 2.03 19.00
N SER A 49 -0.09 1.51 18.23
CA SER A 49 -0.98 0.44 18.65
C SER A 49 -0.83 -0.76 17.73
N TRP A 50 -0.60 -1.93 18.31
CA TRP A 50 -0.47 -3.16 17.55
C TRP A 50 -1.83 -3.85 17.41
N VAL A 51 -2.16 -4.22 16.18
CA VAL A 51 -3.40 -4.93 15.82
C VAL A 51 -3.08 -6.12 14.92
N LYS A 52 -3.93 -7.14 14.98
CA LYS A 52 -3.88 -8.22 14.00
C LYS A 52 -4.60 -7.81 12.72
N VAL A 53 -4.18 -8.36 11.58
CA VAL A 53 -4.89 -8.18 10.31
C VAL A 53 -6.34 -8.64 10.48
N GLY A 54 -7.31 -7.82 10.03
CA GLY A 54 -8.74 -8.06 10.22
C GLY A 54 -9.37 -7.39 11.45
N GLN A 55 -8.60 -6.82 12.38
CA GLN A 55 -9.14 -6.06 13.53
C GLN A 55 -9.47 -4.60 13.15
N LEU A 56 -10.39 -4.44 12.20
CA LEU A 56 -10.74 -3.13 11.63
C LEU A 56 -11.41 -2.20 12.65
N GLY A 57 -12.26 -2.73 13.52
CA GLY A 57 -12.91 -1.96 14.58
C GLY A 57 -11.90 -1.41 15.59
N LYS A 58 -10.89 -2.21 15.97
CA LYS A 58 -9.81 -1.78 16.86
C LYS A 58 -8.97 -0.69 16.21
N LEU A 59 -8.63 -0.83 14.91
CA LEU A 59 -7.89 0.15 14.14
C LEU A 59 -8.62 1.51 14.13
N ILE A 60 -9.89 1.52 13.78
CA ILE A 60 -10.73 2.74 13.74
C ILE A 60 -10.82 3.38 15.14
N LYS A 61 -11.03 2.55 16.17
CA LYS A 61 -11.11 3.02 17.54
C LYS A 61 -9.84 3.76 17.98
N VAL A 62 -8.66 3.24 17.65
CA VAL A 62 -7.38 3.90 17.98
C VAL A 62 -7.34 5.31 17.41
N PHE A 63 -7.70 5.51 16.14
CA PHE A 63 -7.68 6.84 15.53
C PHE A 63 -8.72 7.79 16.15
N LYS A 64 -9.92 7.30 16.41
CA LYS A 64 -10.97 8.10 17.07
C LYS A 64 -10.58 8.53 18.49
N ASP A 65 -10.04 7.60 19.28
CA ASP A 65 -9.61 7.89 20.67
C ASP A 65 -8.49 8.95 20.70
N HIS A 66 -7.67 9.04 19.65
CA HIS A 66 -6.60 10.04 19.52
C HIS A 66 -7.04 11.32 18.79
N GLY A 67 -8.30 11.40 18.31
CA GLY A 67 -8.80 12.54 17.54
C GLY A 67 -8.05 12.72 16.20
N VAL A 68 -7.75 11.62 15.52
CA VAL A 68 -7.13 11.60 14.19
C VAL A 68 -8.21 11.59 13.13
N HIS A 69 -8.16 12.54 12.19
CA HIS A 69 -9.10 12.65 11.08
C HIS A 69 -8.48 12.32 9.73
N ASP A 70 -7.17 12.49 9.59
CA ASP A 70 -6.44 12.21 8.37
C ASP A 70 -5.49 11.04 8.60
N VAL A 71 -5.60 10.02 7.76
CA VAL A 71 -4.73 8.84 7.81
C VAL A 71 -4.14 8.54 6.45
N LEU A 72 -3.04 7.84 6.43
CA LEU A 72 -2.52 7.22 5.22
C LEU A 72 -2.17 5.76 5.46
N MET A 73 -2.14 5.00 4.39
CA MET A 73 -1.72 3.61 4.37
C MET A 73 -0.31 3.51 3.79
N ALA A 74 0.61 2.89 4.49
CA ALA A 74 1.99 2.71 4.03
C ALA A 74 2.46 1.27 4.25
N GLY A 75 3.15 0.72 3.25
CA GLY A 75 3.60 -0.66 3.25
C GLY A 75 2.51 -1.65 2.82
N GLY A 76 2.90 -2.90 2.65
CA GLY A 76 2.01 -3.98 2.24
C GLY A 76 1.54 -4.84 3.41
N ILE A 77 0.58 -5.71 3.14
CA ILE A 77 0.20 -6.82 4.02
C ILE A 77 0.21 -8.08 3.17
N LYS A 78 0.91 -9.11 3.63
CA LYS A 78 0.95 -10.40 2.93
C LYS A 78 -0.44 -11.01 2.87
N LYS A 79 -0.90 -11.38 1.68
CA LYS A 79 -2.23 -11.99 1.48
C LYS A 79 -2.45 -13.24 2.34
N THR A 80 -1.38 -14.00 2.63
CA THR A 80 -1.42 -15.18 3.51
C THR A 80 -1.87 -14.84 4.92
N ARG A 81 -1.56 -13.63 5.42
CA ARG A 81 -1.95 -13.18 6.77
C ARG A 81 -3.46 -13.03 6.96
N LEU A 82 -4.22 -12.86 5.89
CA LEU A 82 -5.68 -12.84 5.96
C LEU A 82 -6.25 -14.21 6.38
N PHE A 83 -5.46 -15.27 6.20
CA PHE A 83 -5.84 -16.65 6.47
C PHE A 83 -5.11 -17.28 7.67
N ASP A 84 -4.11 -16.59 8.25
CA ASP A 84 -3.25 -17.10 9.35
C ASP A 84 -3.95 -17.15 10.73
N GLY A 85 -5.25 -17.42 10.78
CA GLY A 85 -5.97 -17.70 12.03
C GLY A 85 -6.16 -16.52 12.98
N ALA A 86 -5.85 -15.31 12.58
CA ALA A 86 -6.24 -14.12 13.32
C ALA A 86 -7.74 -13.92 13.15
N LEU A 87 -8.53 -14.21 14.20
CA LEU A 87 -9.96 -13.93 14.16
C LEU A 87 -10.17 -12.42 13.97
N PRO A 88 -10.85 -12.00 12.88
CA PRO A 88 -11.26 -10.62 12.72
C PRO A 88 -12.13 -10.20 13.90
N ASP A 89 -12.13 -8.93 14.25
CA ASP A 89 -13.14 -8.41 15.18
C ASP A 89 -14.53 -8.38 14.50
N LEU A 90 -15.59 -8.10 15.27
CA LEU A 90 -16.97 -8.11 14.77
C LEU A 90 -17.13 -7.21 13.53
N ARG A 91 -16.44 -6.08 13.50
CA ARG A 91 -16.46 -5.15 12.35
C ARG A 91 -15.70 -5.70 11.16
N GLY A 92 -14.53 -6.29 11.40
CA GLY A 92 -13.76 -6.99 10.38
C GLY A 92 -14.52 -8.16 9.76
N MET A 93 -15.25 -8.95 10.56
CA MET A 93 -16.11 -10.01 10.05
C MET A 93 -17.24 -9.47 9.17
N ALA A 94 -17.95 -8.44 9.61
CA ALA A 94 -19.00 -7.80 8.83
C ALA A 94 -18.46 -7.17 7.53
N PHE A 95 -17.27 -6.59 7.58
CA PHE A 95 -16.56 -6.06 6.43
C PHE A 95 -16.23 -7.17 5.42
N LEU A 96 -15.60 -8.25 5.85
CA LEU A 96 -15.25 -9.39 4.99
C LEU A 96 -16.49 -10.03 4.37
N ALA A 97 -17.57 -10.21 5.13
CA ALA A 97 -18.83 -10.74 4.62
C ALA A 97 -19.42 -9.88 3.47
N ARG A 98 -19.31 -8.56 3.58
CA ARG A 98 -19.72 -7.63 2.51
C ARG A 98 -18.82 -7.73 1.27
N MET A 99 -17.52 -7.98 1.46
CA MET A 99 -16.55 -8.09 0.38
C MET A 99 -16.73 -9.36 -0.47
N ILE A 100 -17.17 -10.47 0.12
CA ILE A 100 -17.44 -11.73 -0.62
C ILE A 100 -18.47 -11.51 -1.75
N HIS A 101 -19.38 -10.56 -1.58
CA HIS A 101 -20.44 -10.26 -2.55
C HIS A 101 -20.08 -9.14 -3.55
N LYS A 102 -18.97 -8.42 -3.36
CA LYS A 102 -18.51 -7.34 -4.24
C LYS A 102 -17.31 -7.80 -5.07
N LYS A 103 -17.57 -8.07 -6.35
CA LYS A 103 -16.53 -8.58 -7.27
C LYS A 103 -15.55 -7.51 -7.77
N ASP A 104 -15.82 -6.21 -7.58
CA ASP A 104 -15.18 -5.13 -8.34
C ASP A 104 -14.37 -4.12 -7.52
N ASP A 105 -14.35 -4.19 -6.17
CA ASP A 105 -13.58 -3.23 -5.36
C ASP A 105 -12.33 -3.89 -4.79
N SER A 106 -11.17 -3.27 -5.02
CA SER A 106 -9.96 -3.69 -4.34
C SER A 106 -10.16 -3.58 -2.82
N LEU A 107 -9.63 -4.54 -2.06
CA LEU A 107 -9.71 -4.58 -0.60
C LEU A 107 -9.30 -3.24 0.05
N LEU A 108 -8.28 -2.58 -0.50
CA LEU A 108 -7.79 -1.30 0.01
C LEU A 108 -8.81 -0.16 -0.15
N ARG A 109 -9.51 -0.11 -1.31
CA ARG A 109 -10.59 0.88 -1.51
C ARG A 109 -11.75 0.67 -0.56
N ALA A 110 -12.10 -0.59 -0.30
CA ALA A 110 -13.16 -0.90 0.65
C ALA A 110 -12.78 -0.53 2.08
N VAL A 111 -11.53 -0.75 2.49
CA VAL A 111 -11.02 -0.29 3.80
C VAL A 111 -11.03 1.24 3.87
N ALA A 112 -10.63 1.94 2.82
CA ALA A 112 -10.69 3.40 2.77
C ALA A 112 -12.13 3.90 2.93
N ALA A 113 -13.08 3.34 2.19
CA ALA A 113 -14.50 3.69 2.30
C ALA A 113 -15.07 3.45 3.71
N GLU A 114 -14.64 2.38 4.39
CA GLU A 114 -15.05 2.09 5.76
C GLU A 114 -14.49 3.13 6.75
N LEU A 115 -13.24 3.58 6.58
CA LEU A 115 -12.63 4.65 7.36
C LEU A 115 -13.35 5.99 7.12
N GLU A 116 -13.63 6.32 5.87
CA GLU A 116 -14.33 7.53 5.47
C GLU A 116 -15.76 7.59 6.04
N SER A 117 -16.46 6.46 6.10
CA SER A 117 -17.77 6.36 6.74
C SER A 117 -17.76 6.72 8.23
N GLU A 118 -16.59 6.64 8.85
CA GLU A 118 -16.34 6.96 10.26
C GLU A 118 -15.74 8.36 10.47
N GLY A 119 -15.66 9.17 9.40
CA GLY A 119 -15.11 10.52 9.43
C GLY A 119 -13.58 10.57 9.45
N ILE A 120 -12.92 9.48 9.00
CA ILE A 120 -11.48 9.39 8.88
C ILE A 120 -11.11 9.42 7.39
N THR A 121 -10.48 10.49 6.93
CA THR A 121 -10.10 10.69 5.53
C THR A 121 -8.81 9.95 5.21
N VAL A 122 -8.82 9.13 4.16
CA VAL A 122 -7.60 8.47 3.69
C VAL A 122 -6.87 9.38 2.70
N ARG A 123 -5.64 9.76 3.06
CA ARG A 123 -4.77 10.60 2.24
C ARG A 123 -3.85 9.76 1.36
N GLU A 124 -3.28 10.41 0.36
CA GLU A 124 -2.30 9.79 -0.53
C GLU A 124 -1.10 9.28 0.26
N SER A 125 -0.63 8.08 -0.06
CA SER A 125 0.52 7.46 0.62
C SER A 125 1.84 8.21 0.40
N THR A 126 1.92 9.08 -0.60
CA THR A 126 3.07 9.94 -0.92
C THR A 126 3.07 11.28 -0.20
N LEU A 127 2.03 11.58 0.58
CA LEU A 127 1.93 12.81 1.36
C LEU A 127 3.19 13.01 2.21
N TYR A 128 3.82 14.19 2.09
CA TYR A 128 5.09 14.56 2.74
C TYR A 128 6.34 13.83 2.23
N LEU A 129 6.25 13.05 1.15
CA LEU A 129 7.34 12.25 0.58
C LEU A 129 7.74 12.74 -0.82
N ASP A 130 7.62 14.03 -1.10
CA ASP A 130 7.93 14.63 -2.40
C ASP A 130 9.33 14.25 -2.91
N ASN A 131 10.30 14.12 -1.99
CA ASN A 131 11.68 13.73 -2.29
C ASN A 131 11.85 12.26 -2.70
N LEU A 132 10.84 11.41 -2.48
CA LEU A 132 10.83 10.00 -2.90
C LEU A 132 10.11 9.80 -4.24
N LEU A 133 9.43 10.82 -4.75
CA LEU A 133 8.79 10.74 -6.05
C LEU A 133 9.85 10.82 -7.16
N ALA A 134 9.73 9.90 -8.12
CA ALA A 134 10.61 9.91 -9.27
C ALA A 134 10.42 11.20 -10.08
N ALA A 135 11.51 11.87 -10.41
CA ALA A 135 11.45 13.04 -11.30
C ALA A 135 11.03 12.61 -12.70
N SER A 136 10.34 13.51 -13.40
CA SER A 136 9.98 13.27 -14.80
C SER A 136 11.22 13.18 -15.68
N GLY A 137 11.24 12.22 -16.60
CA GLY A 137 12.28 12.06 -17.59
C GLY A 137 13.17 10.84 -17.37
N ILE A 138 14.36 10.87 -17.96
CA ILE A 138 15.32 9.77 -17.93
C ILE A 138 16.24 9.95 -16.72
N LEU A 139 16.15 9.01 -15.77
CA LEU A 139 16.91 9.06 -14.52
C LEU A 139 18.30 8.41 -14.63
N THR A 140 18.55 7.67 -15.70
CA THR A 140 19.82 6.96 -15.96
C THR A 140 20.72 7.72 -16.92
N LYS A 141 22.01 7.35 -16.96
CA LYS A 141 22.96 7.94 -17.93
C LYS A 141 22.62 7.55 -19.38
N ARG A 142 22.11 6.34 -19.58
CA ARG A 142 21.71 5.82 -20.89
C ARG A 142 20.27 6.16 -21.19
N LYS A 143 20.03 6.64 -22.40
CA LYS A 143 18.66 6.85 -22.92
C LYS A 143 18.15 5.55 -23.56
N PRO A 144 16.84 5.30 -23.54
CA PRO A 144 16.28 4.16 -24.25
C PRO A 144 16.51 4.28 -25.76
N SER A 145 16.76 3.14 -26.41
CA SER A 145 16.86 3.04 -27.88
C SER A 145 15.49 3.27 -28.52
N LYS A 146 15.43 3.24 -29.86
CA LYS A 146 14.15 3.33 -30.60
C LYS A 146 13.28 2.11 -30.34
N GLU A 147 13.89 0.94 -30.33
CA GLU A 147 13.23 -0.35 -30.06
C GLU A 147 12.69 -0.40 -28.63
N GLU A 148 13.50 -0.01 -27.65
CA GLU A 148 13.08 0.07 -26.24
C GLU A 148 11.94 1.05 -26.03
N LYS A 149 11.84 2.13 -26.82
CA LYS A 149 10.69 3.04 -26.75
C LYS A 149 9.40 2.39 -27.24
N LEU A 150 9.48 1.59 -28.31
CA LEU A 150 8.33 0.83 -28.80
C LEU A 150 7.88 -0.20 -27.76
N ASP A 151 8.83 -0.85 -27.09
CA ASP A 151 8.52 -1.76 -25.97
C ASP A 151 7.84 -1.04 -24.80
N ILE A 152 8.31 0.15 -24.45
CA ILE A 152 7.71 0.96 -23.39
C ILE A 152 6.26 1.36 -23.76
N GLU A 153 6.03 1.83 -24.99
CA GLU A 153 4.69 2.23 -25.45
C GLU A 153 3.73 1.04 -25.45
N PHE A 154 4.15 -0.09 -25.99
CA PHE A 154 3.38 -1.33 -25.98
C PHE A 154 3.11 -1.81 -24.55
N GLY A 155 4.16 -1.88 -23.73
CA GLY A 155 4.07 -2.33 -22.35
C GLY A 155 3.17 -1.45 -21.49
N TRP A 156 3.20 -0.14 -21.70
CA TRP A 156 2.34 0.79 -20.98
C TRP A 156 0.85 0.51 -21.22
N GLN A 157 0.46 0.25 -22.47
CA GLN A 157 -0.92 -0.09 -22.82
C GLN A 157 -1.35 -1.40 -22.14
N MET A 158 -0.51 -2.43 -22.21
CA MET A 158 -0.78 -3.72 -21.58
C MET A 158 -0.87 -3.60 -20.05
N ALA A 159 0.04 -2.85 -19.42
CA ALA A 159 0.04 -2.61 -17.98
C ALA A 159 -1.26 -1.94 -17.50
N LYS A 160 -1.77 -0.98 -18.27
CA LYS A 160 -3.04 -0.30 -17.95
C LYS A 160 -4.22 -1.27 -17.99
N GLU A 161 -4.27 -2.17 -18.96
CA GLU A 161 -5.35 -3.17 -19.03
C GLU A 161 -5.26 -4.19 -17.87
N ILE A 162 -4.05 -4.68 -17.56
CA ILE A 162 -3.82 -5.60 -16.44
C ILE A 162 -4.20 -4.93 -15.10
N GLY A 163 -3.86 -3.65 -14.94
CA GLY A 163 -4.24 -2.87 -13.77
C GLY A 163 -5.75 -2.66 -13.63
N LYS A 164 -6.48 -2.46 -14.75
CA LYS A 164 -7.95 -2.39 -14.74
C LYS A 164 -8.60 -3.70 -14.30
N LEU A 165 -7.97 -4.82 -14.65
CA LEU A 165 -8.46 -6.16 -14.29
C LEU A 165 -8.04 -6.56 -12.85
N ASP A 166 -7.28 -5.72 -12.14
CA ASP A 166 -6.73 -5.97 -10.81
C ASP A 166 -5.94 -7.30 -10.72
N ILE A 167 -5.24 -7.67 -11.82
CA ILE A 167 -4.42 -8.87 -11.89
C ILE A 167 -3.06 -8.63 -11.23
N GLY A 168 -2.41 -7.50 -11.57
CA GLY A 168 -1.08 -7.13 -11.08
C GLY A 168 -0.71 -5.70 -11.49
N GLN A 169 0.52 -5.31 -11.18
CA GLN A 169 1.02 -3.94 -11.38
C GLN A 169 2.29 -3.89 -12.23
N THR A 170 2.88 -5.05 -12.54
CA THR A 170 4.16 -5.16 -13.24
C THR A 170 4.06 -6.13 -14.39
N LEU A 171 4.66 -5.76 -15.51
CA LEU A 171 4.88 -6.70 -16.61
C LEU A 171 6.25 -6.45 -17.24
N VAL A 172 6.80 -7.48 -17.82
CA VAL A 172 8.09 -7.44 -18.53
C VAL A 172 7.84 -7.61 -20.02
N VAL A 173 8.44 -6.73 -20.81
CA VAL A 173 8.28 -6.69 -22.27
C VAL A 173 9.64 -6.70 -22.94
N LYS A 174 9.73 -7.43 -24.05
CA LYS A 174 10.85 -7.38 -24.98
C LYS A 174 10.34 -7.62 -26.40
N ASP A 175 10.84 -6.86 -27.35
CA ASP A 175 10.48 -6.96 -28.77
C ASP A 175 8.96 -6.91 -29.00
N GLN A 176 8.28 -6.02 -28.26
CA GLN A 176 6.82 -5.86 -28.23
C GLN A 176 6.05 -7.15 -27.89
N ALA A 177 6.68 -8.04 -27.12
CA ALA A 177 6.05 -9.24 -26.56
C ALA A 177 6.09 -9.20 -25.02
N VAL A 178 4.99 -9.61 -24.40
CA VAL A 178 4.93 -9.76 -22.94
C VAL A 178 5.64 -11.05 -22.54
N LEU A 179 6.70 -10.94 -21.76
CA LEU A 179 7.49 -12.08 -21.25
C LEU A 179 6.97 -12.58 -19.90
N ALA A 180 6.57 -11.66 -19.02
CA ALA A 180 6.02 -12.00 -17.72
C ALA A 180 5.01 -10.95 -17.26
N VAL A 181 4.02 -11.41 -16.51
CA VAL A 181 2.99 -10.58 -15.85
C VAL A 181 3.00 -10.95 -14.38
N GLU A 182 3.03 -9.92 -13.53
CA GLU A 182 2.81 -10.10 -12.10
C GLU A 182 1.35 -10.48 -11.85
N ALA A 183 1.16 -11.47 -10.99
CA ALA A 183 -0.14 -11.83 -10.45
C ALA A 183 -0.05 -11.99 -8.93
N ILE A 184 -0.62 -13.04 -8.36
CA ILE A 184 -0.64 -13.28 -6.91
C ILE A 184 0.76 -13.54 -6.31
N GLU A 185 1.70 -13.98 -7.12
CA GLU A 185 3.08 -14.29 -6.73
C GLU A 185 3.90 -13.05 -6.36
N GLY A 186 3.55 -11.87 -6.90
CA GLY A 186 4.23 -10.60 -6.65
C GLY A 186 5.35 -10.27 -7.64
N THR A 187 5.81 -9.01 -7.57
CA THR A 187 6.76 -8.39 -8.52
C THR A 187 8.08 -9.13 -8.63
N ASP A 188 8.66 -9.57 -7.51
CA ASP A 188 9.97 -10.24 -7.48
C ASP A 188 9.95 -11.57 -8.26
N GLU A 189 8.83 -12.29 -8.21
CA GLU A 189 8.67 -13.53 -8.98
C GLU A 189 8.44 -13.27 -10.46
N ALA A 190 7.71 -12.21 -10.80
CA ALA A 190 7.53 -11.80 -12.19
C ALA A 190 8.87 -11.39 -12.81
N ASP A 191 9.71 -10.64 -12.07
CA ASP A 191 11.06 -10.25 -12.51
C ASP A 191 11.95 -11.48 -12.71
N ARG A 192 11.95 -12.44 -11.79
CA ARG A 192 12.72 -13.69 -11.94
C ARG A 192 12.31 -14.51 -13.16
N LYS A 193 11.04 -14.54 -13.53
CA LYS A 193 10.55 -15.23 -14.73
C LYS A 193 11.01 -14.57 -16.02
N SER A 194 11.36 -13.29 -15.97
CA SER A 194 11.79 -12.52 -17.14
C SER A 194 13.25 -12.76 -17.53
N VAL A 195 14.03 -13.39 -16.67
CA VAL A 195 15.43 -13.74 -16.94
C VAL A 195 15.46 -15.00 -17.80
N VAL A 196 15.35 -14.82 -19.12
CA VAL A 196 15.55 -15.85 -20.14
C VAL A 196 16.79 -15.51 -20.95
#